data_e1064d57a01913a862a6c0845dce2e18
#
_entry.id   e1064d57a01913a862a6c0845dce2e18
#
_cell.length_a   1.000
_cell.length_b   1.000
_cell.length_c   1.000
_cell.angle_alpha   90.00
_cell.angle_beta   90.00
_cell.angle_gamma   90.00
#
_symmetry.space_group_name_H-M   'P 1'
#
loop_
_entity.id
_entity.type
_entity.pdbx_description
1 polymer ?
#
loop_
_entity_poly.entity_id
_entity_poly.type
_entity_poly.pdbx_seq_one_letter_code
_entity_poly.pdbx_strand_id
1 'polypeptide(L)' 'MKEKDMSKDNVNEKAKVRASASIKINLGNYESAGVDAGIELPCNIQDVPKEFERAWAEVYRQLELRVAEIKKGRNL' A
#
# COMPACT_ATOMS: atom_id res chain seq x y z
N MET A 1 25.23 -11.23 -24.90
CA MET A 1 25.13 -10.90 -24.53
C MET A 1 24.81 -10.56 -24.50
N LYS A 2 24.64 -10.76 -24.28
CA LYS A 2 24.38 -10.45 -23.84
C LYS A 2 23.97 -10.03 -23.59
N GLU A 3 23.83 -10.18 -23.32
CA GLU A 3 23.60 -9.81 -22.74
C GLU A 3 23.07 -9.23 -22.75
N LYS A 4 23.01 -9.54 -22.76
CA LYS A 4 22.63 -9.05 -22.46
C LYS A 4 22.10 -8.50 -22.57
N ASP A 5 22.10 -8.79 -22.43
CA ASP A 5 21.70 -8.25 -22.20
C ASP A 5 21.26 -7.87 -21.87
N MET A 6 21.32 -8.36 -21.61
CA MET A 6 20.98 -7.99 -20.93
C MET A 6 21.15 -7.24 -20.36
N SER A 7 21.78 -7.41 -20.03
CA SER A 7 22.21 -6.53 -19.16
C SER A 7 21.73 -5.17 -19.22
N LYS A 8 21.91 -4.49 -20.06
CA LYS A 8 21.26 -3.23 -20.15
C LYS A 8 19.81 -3.35 -19.81
N ASP A 9 19.34 -4.51 -19.93
CA ASP A 9 17.97 -4.77 -19.54
C ASP A 9 17.76 -4.54 -18.08
N ASN A 10 18.82 -4.69 -17.31
CA ASN A 10 18.67 -4.53 -15.87
C ASN A 10 18.30 -3.12 -15.49
N VAL A 11 18.79 -2.15 -16.22
CA VAL A 11 18.46 -0.78 -15.88
C VAL A 11 17.00 -0.46 -16.20
N ASN A 12 16.43 -1.22 -17.12
CA ASN A 12 15.04 -1.03 -17.48
C ASN A 12 14.14 -2.07 -16.86
N GLU A 13 14.71 -2.86 -16.01
CA GLU A 13 13.95 -3.93 -15.41
C GLU A 13 12.86 -3.36 -14.51
N LYS A 14 11.69 -3.90 -14.64
CA LYS A 14 10.57 -3.44 -13.88
C LYS A 14 10.39 -4.27 -12.63
N ALA A 15 9.88 -3.63 -11.62
CA ALA A 15 9.53 -4.27 -10.38
C ALA A 15 8.18 -3.76 -9.96
N LYS A 16 7.64 -4.34 -8.93
CA LYS A 16 6.41 -3.88 -8.32
C LYS A 16 6.60 -3.87 -6.83
N VAL A 17 6.04 -2.86 -6.19
CA VAL A 17 6.00 -2.85 -4.74
C VAL A 17 4.55 -2.97 -4.34
N ARG A 18 4.33 -3.67 -3.26
CA ARG A 18 3.02 -3.87 -2.71
C ARG A 18 3.06 -3.55 -1.25
N ALA A 19 2.04 -2.86 -0.79
CA ALA A 19 1.89 -2.59 0.62
C ALA A 19 0.43 -2.78 0.95
N SER A 20 0.17 -3.38 2.08
CA SER A 20 -1.19 -3.56 2.53
C SER A 20 -1.19 -3.59 4.04
N ALA A 21 -2.31 -3.19 4.59
CA ALA A 21 -2.49 -3.20 6.03
C ALA A 21 -3.96 -3.30 6.33
N SER A 22 -4.26 -3.79 7.50
CA SER A 22 -5.64 -3.86 7.94
C SER A 22 -5.69 -3.46 9.40
N ILE A 23 -6.79 -2.88 9.79
CA ILE A 23 -7.02 -2.52 11.17
C ILE A 23 -8.45 -2.94 11.54
N LYS A 24 -8.64 -3.15 12.82
CA LYS A 24 -9.94 -3.47 13.33
C LYS A 24 -10.36 -2.37 14.29
N ILE A 25 -11.58 -1.89 14.13
CA ILE A 25 -12.10 -0.80 14.93
C ILE A 25 -13.17 -1.37 15.84
N ASN A 26 -13.01 -1.11 17.13
CA ASN A 26 -14.01 -1.53 18.12
C ASN A 26 -15.12 -0.50 18.11
N LEU A 27 -16.32 -0.93 17.79
CA LEU A 27 -17.47 -0.04 17.72
C LEU A 27 -18.32 -0.07 18.97
N GLY A 28 -17.94 -0.87 19.96
CA GLY A 28 -18.74 -1.01 21.15
C GLY A 28 -19.84 -2.03 20.95
N ASN A 29 -20.51 -2.40 22.03
CA ASN A 29 -21.65 -3.34 21.98
C ASN A 29 -21.27 -4.63 21.28
N TYR A 30 -20.00 -5.08 21.48
CA TYR A 30 -19.50 -6.32 20.88
C TYR A 30 -19.44 -6.27 19.37
N GLU A 31 -19.44 -5.07 18.80
CA GLU A 31 -19.32 -4.89 17.37
C GLU A 31 -17.94 -4.40 17.02
N SER A 32 -17.51 -4.76 15.84
CA SER A 32 -16.24 -4.26 15.32
C SER A 32 -16.34 -4.17 13.81
N ALA A 33 -15.47 -3.38 13.24
CA ALA A 33 -15.36 -3.26 11.79
C ALA A 33 -13.90 -3.44 11.39
N GLY A 34 -13.71 -4.11 10.29
CA GLY A 34 -12.37 -4.27 9.73
C GLY A 34 -12.22 -3.38 8.53
N VAL A 35 -11.04 -2.82 8.37
CA VAL A 35 -10.70 -2.00 7.22
C VAL A 35 -9.40 -2.51 6.64
N ASP A 36 -9.40 -2.78 5.36
CA ASP A 36 -8.21 -3.21 4.64
C ASP A 36 -7.90 -2.21 3.55
N ALA A 37 -6.62 -1.98 3.34
CA ALA A 37 -6.19 -1.17 2.23
C ALA A 37 -4.91 -1.74 1.69
N GLY A 38 -4.75 -1.68 0.37
CA GLY A 38 -3.54 -2.15 -0.25
C GLY A 38 -3.35 -1.46 -1.57
N ILE A 39 -2.11 -1.46 -2.02
CA ILE A 39 -1.77 -0.81 -3.27
C ILE A 39 -0.59 -1.56 -3.87
N GLU A 40 -0.55 -1.59 -5.18
CA GLU A 40 0.55 -2.16 -5.92
C GLU A 40 0.99 -1.12 -6.92
N LEU A 41 2.28 -0.81 -6.92
CA LEU A 41 2.83 0.23 -7.78
C LEU A 41 3.96 -0.36 -8.61
N PRO A 42 3.91 -0.19 -9.92
CA PRO A 42 5.06 -0.55 -10.76
C PRO A 42 6.17 0.49 -10.60
N CYS A 43 7.40 0.05 -10.71
CA CYS A 43 8.51 0.97 -10.58
C CYS A 43 9.74 0.33 -11.21
N ASN A 44 10.76 1.13 -11.37
CA ASN A 44 12.06 0.60 -11.74
C ASN A 44 12.69 -0.04 -10.53
N ILE A 45 13.53 -1.04 -10.79
CA ILE A 45 14.06 -1.83 -9.70
C ILE A 45 14.89 -0.99 -8.75
N GLN A 46 15.59 0.02 -9.27
CA GLN A 46 16.40 0.87 -8.41
C GLN A 46 15.59 1.82 -7.57
N ASP A 47 14.31 1.98 -7.88
CA ASP A 47 13.44 2.89 -7.15
C ASP A 47 12.60 2.17 -6.11
N VAL A 48 12.83 0.89 -5.89
CA VAL A 48 11.98 0.11 -5.01
C VAL A 48 11.87 0.71 -3.61
N PRO A 49 12.97 1.11 -2.95
CA PRO A 49 12.80 1.65 -1.59
C PRO A 49 11.94 2.92 -1.56
N LYS A 50 12.14 3.78 -2.55
CA LYS A 50 11.37 5.01 -2.62
C LYS A 50 9.89 4.71 -2.86
N GLU A 51 9.61 3.77 -3.75
CA GLU A 51 8.22 3.43 -4.03
C GLU A 51 7.55 2.75 -2.86
N PHE A 52 8.30 1.99 -2.06
CA PHE A 52 7.72 1.43 -0.85
C PHE A 52 7.24 2.53 0.09
N GLU A 53 8.03 3.59 0.24
CA GLU A 53 7.60 4.68 1.10
C GLU A 53 6.32 5.32 0.58
N ARG A 54 6.24 5.50 -0.72
CA ARG A 54 5.03 6.06 -1.31
C ARG A 54 3.84 5.14 -1.12
N ALA A 55 4.05 3.84 -1.30
CA ALA A 55 2.97 2.89 -1.16
C ALA A 55 2.44 2.87 0.26
N TRP A 56 3.34 2.86 1.25
CA TRP A 56 2.90 2.85 2.64
C TRP A 56 2.19 4.13 3.01
N ALA A 57 2.68 5.27 2.53
CA ALA A 57 2.01 6.53 2.82
C ALA A 57 0.59 6.50 2.28
N GLU A 58 0.39 5.99 1.08
CA GLU A 58 -0.93 5.95 0.50
C GLU A 58 -1.83 4.97 1.24
N VAL A 59 -1.29 3.82 1.64
CA VAL A 59 -2.09 2.84 2.38
C VAL A 59 -2.57 3.45 3.69
N TYR A 60 -1.67 4.10 4.42
CA TYR A 60 -2.07 4.69 5.70
C TYR A 60 -3.07 5.82 5.50
N ARG A 61 -2.90 6.61 4.45
CA ARG A 61 -3.85 7.68 4.18
C ARG A 61 -5.24 7.10 3.92
N GLN A 62 -5.31 6.03 3.14
CA GLN A 62 -6.58 5.40 2.85
C GLN A 62 -7.20 4.81 4.11
N LEU A 63 -6.38 4.18 4.94
CA LEU A 63 -6.91 3.62 6.17
C LEU A 63 -7.50 4.71 7.07
N GLU A 64 -6.79 5.83 7.19
CA GLU A 64 -7.28 6.93 8.01
C GLU A 64 -8.61 7.47 7.49
N LEU A 65 -8.72 7.60 6.17
CA LEU A 65 -9.96 8.07 5.60
C LEU A 65 -11.11 7.11 5.91
N ARG A 66 -10.86 5.81 5.78
CA ARG A 66 -11.92 4.84 6.04
C ARG A 66 -12.30 4.81 7.51
N VAL A 67 -11.32 4.90 8.40
CA VAL A 67 -11.61 4.94 9.82
C VAL A 67 -12.47 6.15 10.15
N ALA A 68 -12.11 7.30 9.59
CA ALA A 68 -12.89 8.51 9.84
C ALA A 68 -14.32 8.36 9.34
N GLU A 69 -14.49 7.74 8.18
CA GLU A 69 -15.84 7.53 7.65
C GLU A 69 -16.66 6.64 8.57
N ILE A 70 -16.05 5.58 9.07
CA ILE A 70 -16.78 4.66 9.94
C ILE A 70 -17.18 5.35 11.23
N LYS A 71 -16.24 6.08 11.83
CA LYS A 71 -16.52 6.76 13.08
C LYS A 71 -17.59 7.82 12.90
N LYS A 72 -17.52 8.55 11.79
CA LYS A 72 -18.50 9.58 11.53
C LYS A 72 -19.90 8.97 11.38
N GLY A 73 -19.99 7.87 10.67
CA GLY A 73 -21.27 7.22 10.47
C GLY A 73 -21.85 6.65 11.73
N ARG A 74 -21.02 6.37 12.72
CA ARG A 74 -21.47 5.82 13.99
C ARG A 74 -21.48 6.84 15.11
N ASN A 75 -21.15 8.08 14.82
CA ASN A 75 -21.10 9.13 15.84
C ASN A 75 -20.10 8.83 16.94
N LEU A 76 -18.98 8.28 16.54
CA LEU A 76 -17.90 7.95 17.48
C LEU A 76 -16.89 9.07 17.60
#